data_46a1e357afd295b2222b619257ecbfb4
#
_entry.id   46a1e357afd295b2222b619257ecbfb4
#
_cell.length_a   1.000
_cell.length_b   1.000
_cell.length_c   1.000
_cell.angle_alpha   90.00
_cell.angle_beta   90.00
_cell.angle_gamma   90.00
#
_symmetry.space_group_name_H-M   'P 1'
#
loop_
_entity.id
_entity.type
_entity.pdbx_description
1 polymer ?
#
loop_
_entity_poly.entity_id
_entity_poly.type
_entity_poly.pdbx_seq_one_letter_code
_entity_poly.pdbx_strand_id
1 'polypeptide(L)'
;MDNTIGYIHSTESFGAVDGPGLRFIVFLQGCNMRCKYCHNPETWFTLPDEKNKAFLESHGIKVEERTAEDVLKQALRYKSYWKNGGGITVSGGEALLQIDFVIELFRLAKQEGINTCLDTSGNPFTNEEKFLEKFNTLCEYTDLFILDIKHIDEEKHKQLTGFSNKNILDMARYLSDNGKDMWIRHVLVPGITIGSTSEEYLYELAEFIKSLKTVTKVEVLPYHRLGLPKYESLGIKYPIPDILPPSEKQLSKARQILCCIV
;
A
#
# COMPACT_ATOMS: atom_id res chain seq x y z
N MET A 1 -14.47 8.27 -24.44
CA MET A 1 -13.64 7.66 -23.38
C MET A 1 -14.02 8.38 -22.11
N ASP A 2 -14.57 7.69 -21.13
CA ASP A 2 -14.89 8.33 -19.86
C ASP A 2 -13.57 8.75 -19.20
N ASN A 3 -13.39 10.07 -19.03
CA ASN A 3 -12.23 10.63 -18.34
C ASN A 3 -12.31 10.24 -16.85
N THR A 4 -11.75 9.07 -16.50
CA THR A 4 -11.71 8.61 -15.12
C THR A 4 -10.81 9.54 -14.32
N ILE A 5 -11.40 10.24 -13.35
CA ILE A 5 -10.70 11.17 -12.48
C ILE A 5 -10.13 10.42 -11.28
N GLY A 6 -8.86 10.66 -10.96
CA GLY A 6 -8.22 10.23 -9.72
C GLY A 6 -8.09 11.38 -8.73
N TYR A 7 -8.37 11.10 -7.47
CA TYR A 7 -8.11 12.01 -6.34
C TYR A 7 -6.70 11.75 -5.83
N ILE A 8 -5.78 12.66 -6.10
CA ILE A 8 -4.35 12.50 -5.84
C ILE A 8 -3.95 13.37 -4.66
N HIS A 9 -3.42 12.73 -3.62
CA HIS A 9 -2.85 13.41 -2.46
C HIS A 9 -1.54 14.09 -2.81
N SER A 10 -0.62 13.34 -3.41
CA SER A 10 0.71 13.83 -3.79
C SER A 10 1.39 12.93 -4.81
N THR A 11 2.50 13.40 -5.38
CA THR A 11 3.37 12.60 -6.25
C THR A 11 4.83 12.73 -5.81
N GLU A 12 5.61 11.67 -5.99
CA GLU A 12 7.06 11.65 -5.77
C GLU A 12 7.77 11.19 -7.03
N SER A 13 8.81 11.94 -7.46
CA SER A 13 9.46 11.71 -8.76
C SER A 13 10.59 10.68 -8.72
N PHE A 14 11.17 10.41 -7.55
CA PHE A 14 12.37 9.59 -7.37
C PHE A 14 12.23 8.61 -6.20
N GLY A 15 11.08 7.95 -6.06
CA GLY A 15 10.88 6.91 -5.08
C GLY A 15 11.83 5.72 -5.33
N ALA A 16 12.49 5.26 -4.28
CA ALA A 16 13.49 4.18 -4.34
C ALA A 16 13.11 2.96 -3.51
N VAL A 17 11.96 3.01 -2.82
CA VAL A 17 11.55 1.95 -1.87
C VAL A 17 10.18 1.33 -2.20
N ASP A 18 9.48 1.86 -3.19
CA ASP A 18 8.12 1.40 -3.53
C ASP A 18 8.10 0.64 -4.86
N GLY A 19 8.98 -0.35 -4.96
CA GLY A 19 9.17 -1.21 -6.12
C GLY A 19 10.61 -1.21 -6.64
N PRO A 20 10.88 -1.93 -7.75
CA PRO A 20 12.23 -2.02 -8.32
C PRO A 20 12.64 -0.72 -9.02
N GLY A 21 13.93 -0.39 -8.94
CA GLY A 21 14.51 0.79 -9.59
C GLY A 21 14.01 2.11 -9.00
N LEU A 22 14.21 3.21 -9.75
CA LEU A 22 13.62 4.50 -9.42
C LEU A 22 12.22 4.61 -10.02
N ARG A 23 11.28 5.18 -9.26
CA ARG A 23 9.87 5.19 -9.63
C ARG A 23 9.25 6.58 -9.49
N PHE A 24 8.30 6.85 -10.36
CA PHE A 24 7.35 7.92 -10.14
C PHE A 24 6.20 7.36 -9.31
N ILE A 25 5.99 7.90 -8.11
CA ILE A 25 4.96 7.39 -7.20
C ILE A 25 3.77 8.34 -7.21
N VAL A 26 2.58 7.78 -7.31
CA VAL A 26 1.29 8.47 -7.20
C VAL A 26 0.63 8.03 -5.91
N PHE A 27 0.50 8.94 -4.94
CA PHE A 27 -0.21 8.68 -3.70
C PHE A 27 -1.66 9.13 -3.83
N LEU A 28 -2.58 8.17 -3.87
CA LEU A 28 -4.01 8.42 -3.97
C LEU A 28 -4.62 8.83 -2.64
N GLN A 29 -5.64 9.67 -2.71
CA GLN A 29 -6.44 10.09 -1.57
C GLN A 29 -7.52 9.04 -1.27
N GLY A 30 -7.78 8.79 0.02
CA GLY A 30 -8.81 7.88 0.51
C GLY A 30 -8.24 6.56 1.04
N CYS A 31 -8.63 6.22 2.26
CA CYS A 31 -8.36 4.92 2.88
C CYS A 31 -9.50 4.56 3.81
N ASN A 32 -9.99 3.31 3.74
CA ASN A 32 -11.01 2.82 4.64
C ASN A 32 -10.43 2.27 5.95
N MET A 33 -9.15 1.90 5.98
CA MET A 33 -8.49 1.41 7.19
C MET A 33 -8.10 2.54 8.15
N ARG A 34 -7.93 2.19 9.44
CA ARG A 34 -7.50 3.10 10.52
C ARG A 34 -6.33 2.51 11.28
N CYS A 35 -5.26 2.19 10.52
CA CYS A 35 -4.06 1.60 11.10
C CYS A 35 -3.49 2.50 12.19
N LYS A 36 -3.29 1.97 13.40
CA LYS A 36 -2.83 2.74 14.56
C LYS A 36 -1.46 3.40 14.38
N TYR A 37 -0.65 2.89 13.46
CA TYR A 37 0.67 3.42 13.12
C TYR A 37 0.70 4.16 11.77
N CYS A 38 -0.44 4.55 11.23
CA CYS A 38 -0.49 5.19 9.92
C CYS A 38 0.41 6.44 9.87
N HIS A 39 1.20 6.55 8.79
CA HIS A 39 2.05 7.73 8.57
C HIS A 39 1.34 8.86 7.88
N ASN A 40 0.23 8.57 7.20
CA ASN A 40 -0.48 9.50 6.35
C ASN A 40 -1.98 9.55 6.72
N PRO A 41 -2.33 9.96 7.98
CA PRO A 41 -3.73 10.03 8.41
C PRO A 41 -4.55 11.02 7.55
N GLU A 42 -3.91 12.00 6.89
CA GLU A 42 -4.54 12.89 5.93
C GLU A 42 -5.16 12.15 4.73
N THR A 43 -4.65 10.98 4.38
CA THR A 43 -5.21 10.16 3.29
C THR A 43 -6.41 9.33 3.71
N TRP A 44 -6.87 9.39 4.96
CA TRP A 44 -8.03 8.62 5.41
C TRP A 44 -9.37 9.10 4.81
N PHE A 45 -9.42 10.35 4.39
CA PHE A 45 -10.63 11.01 3.94
C PHE A 45 -10.90 10.69 2.47
N THR A 46 -11.98 9.94 2.20
CA THR A 46 -12.34 9.54 0.83
C THR A 46 -13.03 10.67 0.08
N LEU A 47 -12.78 10.75 -1.22
CA LEU A 47 -13.43 11.69 -2.12
C LEU A 47 -14.14 10.91 -3.27
N PRO A 48 -15.21 11.49 -3.88
CA PRO A 48 -15.82 12.77 -3.53
C PRO A 48 -16.76 12.63 -2.31
N ASP A 49 -16.50 13.40 -1.28
CA ASP A 49 -17.39 13.59 -0.14
C ASP A 49 -17.18 15.03 0.34
N GLU A 50 -18.24 15.83 0.34
CA GLU A 50 -18.14 17.27 0.62
C GLU A 50 -17.67 17.58 2.04
N LYS A 51 -18.00 16.73 3.03
CA LYS A 51 -17.55 16.92 4.41
C LYS A 51 -16.06 16.64 4.52
N ASN A 52 -15.59 15.56 3.87
CA ASN A 52 -14.17 15.21 3.81
C ASN A 52 -13.38 16.30 3.08
N LYS A 53 -13.91 16.80 1.95
CA LYS A 53 -13.30 17.88 1.18
C LYS A 53 -13.15 19.14 2.04
N ALA A 54 -14.23 19.59 2.68
CA ALA A 54 -14.22 20.76 3.55
C ALA A 54 -13.25 20.57 4.74
N PHE A 55 -13.17 19.36 5.31
CA PHE A 55 -12.21 19.05 6.37
C PHE A 55 -10.77 19.19 5.88
N LEU A 56 -10.42 18.58 4.75
CA LEU A 56 -9.09 18.62 4.16
C LEU A 56 -8.67 20.08 3.86
N GLU A 57 -9.55 20.85 3.21
CA GLU A 57 -9.32 22.25 2.88
C GLU A 57 -9.10 23.11 4.14
N SER A 58 -9.89 22.89 5.20
CA SER A 58 -9.74 23.62 6.48
C SER A 58 -8.40 23.35 7.19
N HIS A 59 -7.76 22.22 6.86
CA HIS A 59 -6.44 21.83 7.38
C HIS A 59 -5.29 22.11 6.37
N GLY A 60 -5.60 22.85 5.28
CA GLY A 60 -4.60 23.21 4.27
C GLY A 60 -4.12 22.03 3.40
N ILE A 61 -4.86 20.92 3.39
CA ILE A 61 -4.52 19.74 2.59
C ILE A 61 -5.20 19.89 1.23
N LYS A 62 -4.37 19.97 0.20
CA LYS A 62 -4.83 20.08 -1.19
C LYS A 62 -4.81 18.70 -1.84
N VAL A 63 -5.95 18.24 -2.32
CA VAL A 63 -6.08 17.06 -3.17
C VAL A 63 -6.32 17.50 -4.61
N GLU A 64 -5.59 16.89 -5.54
CA GLU A 64 -5.71 17.19 -6.97
C GLU A 64 -6.65 16.19 -7.64
N GLU A 65 -7.63 16.71 -8.38
CA GLU A 65 -8.46 15.92 -9.29
C GLU A 65 -7.77 15.89 -10.65
N ARG A 66 -7.34 14.72 -11.12
CA ARG A 66 -6.55 14.58 -12.35
C ARG A 66 -6.98 13.38 -13.17
N THR A 67 -6.85 13.50 -14.48
CA THR A 67 -7.00 12.36 -15.39
C THR A 67 -5.75 11.48 -15.38
N ALA A 68 -5.90 10.23 -15.80
CA ALA A 68 -4.77 9.30 -15.94
C ALA A 68 -3.74 9.81 -16.98
N GLU A 69 -4.19 10.45 -18.05
CA GLU A 69 -3.34 11.06 -19.06
C GLU A 69 -2.47 12.19 -18.51
N ASP A 70 -3.03 13.07 -17.68
CA ASP A 70 -2.29 14.17 -17.07
C ASP A 70 -1.22 13.65 -16.12
N VAL A 71 -1.56 12.61 -15.34
CA VAL A 71 -0.60 11.96 -14.44
C VAL A 71 0.51 11.28 -15.23
N LEU A 72 0.17 10.51 -16.26
CA LEU A 72 1.16 9.88 -17.14
C LEU A 72 2.07 10.90 -17.79
N LYS A 73 1.52 12.00 -18.34
CA LYS A 73 2.29 13.08 -18.96
C LYS A 73 3.30 13.70 -17.98
N GLN A 74 2.93 13.84 -16.71
CA GLN A 74 3.88 14.29 -15.67
C GLN A 74 4.96 13.24 -15.43
N ALA A 75 4.58 11.97 -15.25
CA ALA A 75 5.49 10.86 -14.98
C ALA A 75 6.52 10.67 -16.09
N LEU A 76 6.12 10.80 -17.37
CA LEU A 76 6.99 10.66 -18.54
C LEU A 76 8.19 11.62 -18.54
N ARG A 77 8.12 12.76 -17.85
CA ARG A 77 9.26 13.68 -17.70
C ARG A 77 10.45 13.04 -17.01
N TYR A 78 10.21 11.95 -16.25
CA TYR A 78 11.20 11.24 -15.47
C TYR A 78 11.58 9.88 -16.07
N LYS A 79 11.03 9.52 -17.25
CA LYS A 79 11.24 8.21 -17.93
C LYS A 79 12.72 7.86 -18.12
N SER A 80 13.58 8.86 -18.37
CA SER A 80 15.03 8.66 -18.56
C SER A 80 15.74 8.12 -17.30
N TYR A 81 15.15 8.25 -16.12
CA TYR A 81 15.70 7.76 -14.86
C TYR A 81 15.24 6.34 -14.51
N TRP A 82 14.24 5.78 -15.19
CA TRP A 82 13.65 4.47 -14.92
C TRP A 82 14.51 3.33 -15.45
N LYS A 83 15.67 3.14 -14.82
CA LYS A 83 16.57 2.02 -15.09
C LYS A 83 16.26 0.88 -14.11
N ASN A 84 16.73 -0.33 -14.42
CA ASN A 84 16.65 -1.50 -13.52
C ASN A 84 15.23 -1.84 -13.05
N GLY A 85 14.26 -1.81 -13.95
CA GLY A 85 12.86 -2.13 -13.63
C GLY A 85 12.06 -0.96 -13.06
N GLY A 86 12.59 0.27 -13.08
CA GLY A 86 11.88 1.48 -12.68
C GLY A 86 10.64 1.77 -13.51
N GLY A 87 9.76 2.63 -13.03
CA GLY A 87 8.49 2.93 -13.69
C GLY A 87 7.53 3.73 -12.83
N ILE A 88 6.25 3.38 -12.84
CA ILE A 88 5.20 4.04 -12.07
C ILE A 88 4.74 3.12 -10.94
N THR A 89 4.63 3.66 -9.72
CA THR A 89 3.94 3.02 -8.59
C THR A 89 2.72 3.83 -8.22
N VAL A 90 1.60 3.16 -8.03
CA VAL A 90 0.42 3.74 -7.40
C VAL A 90 0.30 3.19 -5.98
N SER A 91 0.22 4.09 -5.01
CA SER A 91 0.14 3.85 -3.58
C SER A 91 -0.83 4.87 -2.94
N GLY A 92 -0.66 5.25 -1.69
CA GLY A 92 -1.38 6.36 -1.06
C GLY A 92 -2.09 5.97 0.21
N GLY A 93 -3.37 6.29 0.31
CA GLY A 93 -4.25 5.74 1.34
C GLY A 93 -4.50 4.27 1.07
N GLU A 94 -5.42 3.97 0.17
CA GLU A 94 -5.67 2.62 -0.38
C GLU A 94 -6.01 2.73 -1.87
N ALA A 95 -5.09 2.28 -2.71
CA ALA A 95 -5.18 2.45 -4.15
C ALA A 95 -6.39 1.73 -4.79
N LEU A 96 -6.80 0.58 -4.25
CA LEU A 96 -7.93 -0.19 -4.76
C LEU A 96 -9.28 0.50 -4.57
N LEU A 97 -9.37 1.55 -3.72
CA LEU A 97 -10.59 2.37 -3.64
C LEU A 97 -10.82 3.21 -4.92
N GLN A 98 -9.78 3.42 -5.71
CA GLN A 98 -9.84 4.13 -6.98
C GLN A 98 -9.42 3.21 -8.14
N ILE A 99 -9.86 1.95 -8.10
CA ILE A 99 -9.43 0.89 -9.03
C ILE A 99 -9.59 1.28 -10.51
N ASP A 100 -10.66 1.98 -10.88
CA ASP A 100 -10.92 2.40 -12.27
C ASP A 100 -9.85 3.39 -12.76
N PHE A 101 -9.44 4.33 -11.91
CA PHE A 101 -8.34 5.25 -12.22
C PHE A 101 -7.00 4.52 -12.36
N VAL A 102 -6.73 3.57 -11.46
CA VAL A 102 -5.47 2.79 -11.49
C VAL A 102 -5.40 1.94 -12.76
N ILE A 103 -6.51 1.29 -13.14
CA ILE A 103 -6.60 0.52 -14.40
C ILE A 103 -6.24 1.42 -15.59
N GLU A 104 -6.86 2.59 -15.70
CA GLU A 104 -6.62 3.47 -16.83
C GLU A 104 -5.18 4.00 -16.86
N LEU A 105 -4.63 4.42 -15.71
CA LEU A 105 -3.24 4.88 -15.63
C LEU A 105 -2.26 3.76 -16.02
N PHE A 106 -2.47 2.54 -15.53
CA PHE A 106 -1.59 1.42 -15.84
C PHE A 106 -1.73 0.95 -17.30
N ARG A 107 -2.96 0.96 -17.84
CA ARG A 107 -3.21 0.67 -19.25
C ARG A 107 -2.42 1.62 -20.16
N LEU A 108 -2.48 2.93 -19.87
CA LEU A 108 -1.73 3.96 -20.60
C LEU A 108 -0.21 3.79 -20.41
N ALA A 109 0.24 3.50 -19.18
CA ALA A 109 1.64 3.26 -18.89
C ALA A 109 2.19 2.04 -19.67
N LYS A 110 1.40 0.95 -19.80
CA LYS A 110 1.79 -0.24 -20.57
C LYS A 110 1.91 0.06 -22.06
N GLN A 111 1.09 0.95 -22.62
CA GLN A 111 1.23 1.40 -24.02
C GLN A 111 2.55 2.13 -24.27
N GLU A 112 3.10 2.79 -23.24
CA GLU A 112 4.41 3.46 -23.29
C GLU A 112 5.58 2.51 -22.91
N GLY A 113 5.32 1.22 -22.67
CA GLY A 113 6.32 0.22 -22.27
C GLY A 113 6.87 0.45 -20.87
N ILE A 114 6.07 1.04 -19.98
CA ILE A 114 6.46 1.39 -18.61
C ILE A 114 6.10 0.25 -17.65
N ASN A 115 7.03 -0.05 -16.72
CA ASN A 115 6.76 -0.98 -15.62
C ASN A 115 5.80 -0.35 -14.60
N THR A 116 4.84 -1.13 -14.15
CA THR A 116 3.75 -0.72 -13.25
C THR A 116 3.80 -1.50 -11.94
N CYS A 117 3.61 -0.81 -10.83
CA CYS A 117 3.59 -1.40 -9.50
C CYS A 117 2.38 -0.88 -8.70
N LEU A 118 1.64 -1.77 -8.08
CA LEU A 118 0.55 -1.43 -7.17
C LEU A 118 0.98 -1.71 -5.73
N ASP A 119 1.00 -0.68 -4.90
CA ASP A 119 1.20 -0.76 -3.45
C ASP A 119 -0.16 -0.62 -2.75
N THR A 120 -0.59 -1.66 -2.06
CA THR A 120 -1.93 -1.77 -1.48
C THR A 120 -1.95 -2.56 -0.18
N SER A 121 -2.91 -2.25 0.68
CA SER A 121 -3.23 -3.10 1.83
C SER A 121 -4.08 -4.33 1.44
N GLY A 122 -4.65 -4.35 0.25
CA GLY A 122 -5.58 -5.40 -0.20
C GLY A 122 -6.95 -5.39 0.48
N ASN A 123 -7.21 -4.43 1.39
CA ASN A 123 -8.45 -4.46 2.17
C ASN A 123 -9.75 -4.38 1.33
N PRO A 124 -9.82 -3.65 0.21
CA PRO A 124 -11.01 -3.63 -0.64
C PRO A 124 -11.24 -4.92 -1.45
N PHE A 125 -10.28 -5.83 -1.50
CA PHE A 125 -10.42 -7.07 -2.28
C PHE A 125 -11.64 -7.87 -1.83
N THR A 126 -12.41 -8.38 -2.78
CA THR A 126 -13.54 -9.28 -2.58
C THR A 126 -13.69 -10.23 -3.75
N ASN A 127 -14.28 -11.41 -3.49
CA ASN A 127 -14.60 -12.40 -4.51
C ASN A 127 -15.92 -12.11 -5.25
N GLU A 128 -16.53 -10.95 -5.05
CA GLU A 128 -17.71 -10.54 -5.80
C GLU A 128 -17.36 -10.35 -7.28
N GLU A 129 -18.20 -10.91 -8.17
CA GLU A 129 -17.97 -10.95 -9.61
C GLU A 129 -17.60 -9.58 -10.20
N LYS A 130 -18.36 -8.53 -9.87
CA LYS A 130 -18.12 -7.17 -10.37
C LYS A 130 -16.76 -6.59 -9.96
N PHE A 131 -16.30 -6.92 -8.75
CA PHE A 131 -14.98 -6.49 -8.30
C PHE A 131 -13.89 -7.31 -9.01
N LEU A 132 -14.08 -8.62 -9.11
CA LEU A 132 -13.11 -9.51 -9.75
C LEU A 132 -12.92 -9.18 -11.24
N GLU A 133 -13.96 -8.80 -11.97
CA GLU A 133 -13.84 -8.34 -13.35
C GLU A 133 -12.85 -7.15 -13.48
N LYS A 134 -13.03 -6.14 -12.62
CA LYS A 134 -12.13 -4.98 -12.58
C LYS A 134 -10.72 -5.38 -12.09
N PHE A 135 -10.65 -6.20 -11.05
CA PHE A 135 -9.37 -6.64 -10.49
C PHE A 135 -8.56 -7.47 -11.49
N ASN A 136 -9.23 -8.33 -12.28
CA ASN A 136 -8.59 -9.09 -13.37
C ASN A 136 -8.03 -8.14 -14.44
N THR A 137 -8.80 -7.14 -14.84
CA THR A 137 -8.33 -6.10 -15.77
C THR A 137 -7.13 -5.35 -15.20
N LEU A 138 -7.16 -4.99 -13.90
CA LEU A 138 -6.00 -4.39 -13.23
C LEU A 138 -4.77 -5.30 -13.26
N CYS A 139 -4.97 -6.60 -13.01
CA CYS A 139 -3.90 -7.60 -13.04
C CYS A 139 -3.23 -7.72 -14.42
N GLU A 140 -3.94 -7.47 -15.53
CA GLU A 140 -3.35 -7.48 -16.89
C GLU A 140 -2.31 -6.37 -17.08
N TYR A 141 -2.52 -5.23 -16.42
CA TYR A 141 -1.67 -4.04 -16.56
C TYR A 141 -0.69 -3.84 -15.39
N THR A 142 -0.67 -4.74 -14.40
CA THR A 142 0.21 -4.65 -13.23
C THR A 142 1.34 -5.66 -13.32
N ASP A 143 2.60 -5.18 -13.27
CA ASP A 143 3.79 -6.05 -13.29
C ASP A 143 4.16 -6.54 -11.90
N LEU A 144 3.91 -5.75 -10.86
CA LEU A 144 4.25 -6.08 -9.48
C LEU A 144 3.18 -5.59 -8.51
N PHE A 145 2.82 -6.43 -7.57
CA PHE A 145 2.00 -6.05 -6.41
C PHE A 145 2.88 -5.97 -5.16
N ILE A 146 2.82 -4.86 -4.43
CA ILE A 146 3.35 -4.76 -3.07
C ILE A 146 2.15 -4.86 -2.14
N LEU A 147 2.06 -5.96 -1.40
CA LEU A 147 0.92 -6.25 -0.54
C LEU A 147 1.33 -6.15 0.93
N ASP A 148 0.67 -5.27 1.66
CA ASP A 148 0.86 -5.08 3.09
C ASP A 148 0.09 -6.13 3.91
N ILE A 149 0.79 -7.09 4.53
CA ILE A 149 0.20 -7.95 5.56
C ILE A 149 0.52 -7.38 6.94
N LYS A 150 -0.45 -6.69 7.55
CA LYS A 150 -0.22 -5.92 8.77
C LYS A 150 -0.22 -6.77 10.04
N HIS A 151 -0.96 -7.87 10.06
CA HIS A 151 -0.90 -8.95 11.04
C HIS A 151 -1.53 -10.22 10.47
N ILE A 152 -0.96 -11.39 10.77
CA ILE A 152 -1.49 -12.67 10.30
C ILE A 152 -2.73 -13.12 11.10
N ASP A 153 -2.75 -12.90 12.41
CA ASP A 153 -3.90 -13.16 13.26
C ASP A 153 -5.02 -12.14 13.00
N GLU A 154 -6.25 -12.63 12.77
CA GLU A 154 -7.39 -11.81 12.37
C GLU A 154 -7.81 -10.81 13.46
N GLU A 155 -7.87 -11.24 14.72
CA GLU A 155 -8.33 -10.38 15.81
C GLU A 155 -7.33 -9.28 16.12
N LYS A 156 -6.04 -9.59 16.10
CA LYS A 156 -4.98 -8.59 16.25
C LYS A 156 -4.95 -7.64 15.05
N HIS A 157 -5.21 -8.15 13.83
CA HIS A 157 -5.34 -7.31 12.65
C HIS A 157 -6.51 -6.33 12.79
N LYS A 158 -7.68 -6.78 13.26
CA LYS A 158 -8.83 -5.91 13.55
C LYS A 158 -8.52 -4.85 14.60
N GLN A 159 -7.84 -5.23 15.67
CA GLN A 159 -7.41 -4.29 16.72
C GLN A 159 -6.42 -3.24 16.21
N LEU A 160 -5.58 -3.62 15.23
CA LEU A 160 -4.55 -2.75 14.65
C LEU A 160 -5.10 -1.81 13.59
N THR A 161 -6.05 -2.27 12.77
CA THR A 161 -6.45 -1.61 11.53
C THR A 161 -7.93 -1.25 11.45
N GLY A 162 -8.76 -1.85 12.31
CA GLY A 162 -10.22 -1.76 12.27
C GLY A 162 -10.90 -2.78 11.35
N PHE A 163 -10.15 -3.63 10.63
CA PHE A 163 -10.68 -4.56 9.62
C PHE A 163 -10.12 -5.98 9.79
N SER A 164 -10.86 -6.97 9.30
CA SER A 164 -10.38 -8.35 9.14
C SER A 164 -9.26 -8.40 8.09
N ASN A 165 -8.36 -9.38 8.22
CA ASN A 165 -7.33 -9.63 7.21
C ASN A 165 -7.75 -10.69 6.18
N LYS A 166 -8.95 -11.27 6.28
CA LYS A 166 -9.37 -12.41 5.41
C LYS A 166 -9.28 -12.07 3.94
N ASN A 167 -9.87 -10.95 3.54
CA ASN A 167 -9.82 -10.46 2.16
C ASN A 167 -8.40 -10.14 1.67
N ILE A 168 -7.51 -9.68 2.56
CA ILE A 168 -6.10 -9.43 2.25
C ILE A 168 -5.37 -10.75 1.97
N LEU A 169 -5.57 -11.75 2.83
CA LEU A 169 -4.98 -13.08 2.64
C LEU A 169 -5.58 -13.81 1.43
N ASP A 170 -6.87 -13.58 1.14
CA ASP A 170 -7.52 -14.11 -0.06
C ASP A 170 -6.97 -13.43 -1.32
N MET A 171 -6.72 -12.12 -1.31
CA MET A 171 -6.03 -11.42 -2.39
C MET A 171 -4.64 -12.01 -2.64
N ALA A 172 -3.86 -12.27 -1.57
CA ALA A 172 -2.53 -12.86 -1.70
C ALA A 172 -2.58 -14.24 -2.39
N ARG A 173 -3.53 -15.09 -1.98
CA ARG A 173 -3.74 -16.40 -2.62
C ARG A 173 -4.18 -16.24 -4.07
N TYR A 174 -5.13 -15.34 -4.32
CA TYR A 174 -5.63 -15.07 -5.67
C TYR A 174 -4.50 -14.65 -6.62
N LEU A 175 -3.67 -13.69 -6.21
CA LEU A 175 -2.52 -13.24 -7.01
C LEU A 175 -1.52 -14.38 -7.25
N SER A 176 -1.22 -15.16 -6.20
CA SER A 176 -0.33 -16.32 -6.28
C SER A 176 -0.84 -17.38 -7.26
N ASP A 177 -2.12 -17.72 -7.20
CA ASP A 177 -2.71 -18.75 -8.06
C ASP A 177 -2.84 -18.29 -9.52
N ASN A 178 -2.91 -16.97 -9.75
CA ASN A 178 -2.92 -16.36 -11.08
C ASN A 178 -1.53 -15.95 -11.59
N GLY A 179 -0.45 -16.38 -10.92
CA GLY A 179 0.91 -16.17 -11.39
C GLY A 179 1.38 -14.70 -11.37
N LYS A 180 0.81 -13.87 -10.47
CA LYS A 180 1.17 -12.46 -10.36
C LYS A 180 2.27 -12.26 -9.34
N ASP A 181 3.35 -11.60 -9.75
CA ASP A 181 4.49 -11.32 -8.89
C ASP A 181 4.11 -10.42 -7.72
N MET A 182 4.56 -10.80 -6.53
CA MET A 182 4.30 -10.07 -5.29
C MET A 182 5.56 -9.80 -4.49
N TRP A 183 5.61 -8.61 -3.88
CA TRP A 183 6.38 -8.34 -2.68
C TRP A 183 5.43 -8.32 -1.49
N ILE A 184 5.80 -8.97 -0.40
CA ILE A 184 5.04 -8.86 0.85
C ILE A 184 5.75 -7.85 1.74
N ARG A 185 4.99 -6.88 2.23
CA ARG A 185 5.47 -5.85 3.15
C ARG A 185 4.85 -6.03 4.53
N HIS A 186 5.67 -5.94 5.56
CA HIS A 186 5.23 -6.06 6.94
C HIS A 186 5.89 -4.99 7.82
N VAL A 187 5.10 -4.23 8.57
CA VAL A 187 5.62 -3.23 9.51
C VAL A 187 5.76 -3.84 10.91
N LEU A 188 6.99 -3.81 11.43
CA LEU A 188 7.31 -4.34 12.74
C LEU A 188 7.02 -3.30 13.83
N VAL A 189 5.96 -3.51 14.63
CA VAL A 189 5.52 -2.63 15.70
C VAL A 189 5.66 -3.35 17.04
N PRO A 190 6.62 -2.96 17.91
CA PRO A 190 6.82 -3.60 19.23
C PRO A 190 5.55 -3.60 20.09
N GLY A 191 5.25 -4.72 20.73
CA GLY A 191 4.06 -4.90 21.56
C GLY A 191 2.74 -5.08 20.80
N ILE A 192 2.73 -4.90 19.48
CA ILE A 192 1.55 -5.10 18.61
C ILE A 192 1.82 -6.22 17.60
N THR A 193 2.77 -6.01 16.69
CA THR A 193 3.15 -7.02 15.69
C THR A 193 4.38 -7.82 16.13
N ILE A 194 4.96 -7.53 17.26
CA ILE A 194 5.93 -8.36 17.97
C ILE A 194 5.61 -8.28 19.44
N GLY A 195 5.29 -9.42 20.08
CA GLY A 195 5.00 -9.49 21.51
C GLY A 195 6.27 -9.25 22.35
N SER A 196 6.09 -8.98 23.62
CA SER A 196 7.20 -8.92 24.58
C SER A 196 7.85 -10.28 24.81
N THR A 197 7.19 -11.39 24.42
CA THR A 197 7.56 -12.76 24.79
C THR A 197 7.48 -13.82 23.67
N SER A 198 6.84 -13.55 22.52
CA SER A 198 6.79 -14.57 21.45
C SER A 198 6.92 -13.96 20.06
N GLU A 199 7.74 -14.61 19.25
CA GLU A 199 7.91 -14.37 17.80
C GLU A 199 6.96 -15.28 16.99
N GLU A 200 6.05 -15.96 17.64
CA GLU A 200 5.22 -17.03 17.09
C GLU A 200 4.44 -16.57 15.85
N TYR A 201 3.84 -15.38 15.89
CA TYR A 201 3.10 -14.84 14.75
C TYR A 201 4.00 -14.56 13.53
N LEU A 202 5.33 -14.28 13.72
CA LEU A 202 6.27 -14.12 12.60
C LEU A 202 6.48 -15.45 11.88
N TYR A 203 6.52 -16.55 12.62
CA TYR A 203 6.60 -17.89 12.02
C TYR A 203 5.29 -18.26 11.32
N GLU A 204 4.13 -17.93 11.90
CA GLU A 204 2.84 -18.12 11.23
C GLU A 204 2.75 -17.31 9.93
N LEU A 205 3.20 -16.05 9.95
CA LEU A 205 3.29 -15.21 8.75
C LEU A 205 4.27 -15.81 7.73
N ALA A 206 5.42 -16.31 8.17
CA ALA A 206 6.40 -16.97 7.32
C ALA A 206 5.82 -18.21 6.63
N GLU A 207 5.09 -19.06 7.37
CA GLU A 207 4.42 -20.24 6.80
C GLU A 207 3.34 -19.86 5.78
N PHE A 208 2.58 -18.81 6.07
CA PHE A 208 1.62 -18.29 5.09
C PHE A 208 2.33 -17.81 3.81
N ILE A 209 3.40 -17.02 3.93
CA ILE A 209 4.16 -16.51 2.77
C ILE A 209 4.76 -17.67 1.95
N LYS A 210 5.33 -18.69 2.60
CA LYS A 210 5.84 -19.90 1.92
C LYS A 210 4.79 -20.66 1.14
N SER A 211 3.52 -20.57 1.53
CA SER A 211 2.43 -21.21 0.78
C SER A 211 2.09 -20.51 -0.54
N LEU A 212 2.59 -19.26 -0.74
CA LEU A 212 2.40 -18.49 -1.96
C LEU A 212 3.52 -18.77 -2.96
N LYS A 213 3.17 -18.91 -4.25
CA LYS A 213 4.10 -19.37 -5.31
C LYS A 213 4.87 -18.24 -6.00
N THR A 214 4.37 -16.99 -5.87
CA THR A 214 4.82 -15.85 -6.68
C THR A 214 5.38 -14.69 -5.84
N VAL A 215 5.68 -14.94 -4.57
CA VAL A 215 6.36 -13.94 -3.74
C VAL A 215 7.83 -13.91 -4.13
N THR A 216 8.30 -12.77 -4.60
CA THR A 216 9.69 -12.55 -5.05
C THR A 216 10.52 -11.75 -4.06
N LYS A 217 9.89 -11.14 -3.05
CA LYS A 217 10.58 -10.41 -1.98
C LYS A 217 9.68 -10.25 -0.76
N VAL A 218 10.29 -10.26 0.42
CA VAL A 218 9.63 -9.87 1.67
C VAL A 218 10.37 -8.68 2.27
N GLU A 219 9.64 -7.63 2.63
CA GLU A 219 10.18 -6.42 3.26
C GLU A 219 9.67 -6.29 4.69
N VAL A 220 10.60 -6.21 5.64
CA VAL A 220 10.27 -5.86 7.03
C VAL A 220 10.68 -4.42 7.28
N LEU A 221 9.69 -3.56 7.48
CA LEU A 221 9.88 -2.14 7.75
C LEU A 221 9.81 -1.87 9.25
N PRO A 222 10.74 -1.08 9.81
CA PRO A 222 10.61 -0.65 11.19
C PRO A 222 9.46 0.35 11.34
N TYR A 223 8.63 0.16 12.36
CA TYR A 223 7.75 1.22 12.83
C TYR A 223 8.57 2.46 13.22
N HIS A 224 8.06 3.63 12.89
CA HIS A 224 8.63 4.93 13.29
C HIS A 224 7.53 5.96 13.58
N ARG A 225 7.88 7.05 14.24
CA ARG A 225 6.94 8.08 14.73
C ARG A 225 6.87 9.33 13.86
N LEU A 226 7.36 9.27 12.63
CA LEU A 226 7.39 10.42 11.72
C LEU A 226 6.00 10.94 11.30
N GLY A 227 4.95 10.14 11.49
CA GLY A 227 3.56 10.59 11.27
C GLY A 227 2.98 11.49 12.36
N LEU A 228 3.57 11.56 13.57
CA LEU A 228 3.04 12.30 14.71
C LEU A 228 2.62 13.76 14.39
N PRO A 229 3.46 14.59 13.74
CA PRO A 229 3.09 15.97 13.43
C PRO A 229 1.82 16.07 12.56
N LYS A 230 1.56 15.08 11.72
CA LYS A 230 0.37 15.03 10.87
C LYS A 230 -0.90 14.79 11.69
N TYR A 231 -0.83 13.91 12.71
CA TYR A 231 -1.96 13.73 13.63
C TYR A 231 -2.26 15.00 14.41
N GLU A 232 -1.23 15.67 14.89
CA GLU A 232 -1.37 16.96 15.60
C GLU A 232 -2.00 18.03 14.72
N SER A 233 -1.54 18.15 13.46
CA SER A 233 -2.09 19.12 12.51
C SER A 233 -3.55 18.86 12.13
N LEU A 234 -4.00 17.60 12.20
CA LEU A 234 -5.38 17.20 11.94
C LEU A 234 -6.26 17.23 13.21
N GLY A 235 -5.71 17.56 14.39
CA GLY A 235 -6.43 17.46 15.66
C GLY A 235 -6.82 16.02 16.04
N ILE A 236 -6.15 15.02 15.49
CA ILE A 236 -6.42 13.59 15.73
C ILE A 236 -5.44 13.07 16.78
N LYS A 237 -5.96 12.43 17.81
CA LYS A 237 -5.11 11.79 18.84
C LYS A 237 -4.34 10.62 18.24
N TYR A 238 -3.00 10.62 18.42
CA TYR A 238 -2.17 9.48 17.99
C TYR A 238 -2.48 8.23 18.82
N PRO A 239 -2.81 7.07 18.19
CA PRO A 239 -3.36 5.93 18.91
C PRO A 239 -2.35 5.16 19.80
N ILE A 240 -1.05 5.24 19.47
CA ILE A 240 0.02 4.45 20.13
C ILE A 240 1.20 5.34 20.57
N PRO A 241 0.97 6.34 21.43
CA PRO A 241 1.97 7.36 21.78
C PRO A 241 3.19 6.78 22.53
N ASP A 242 3.01 5.68 23.25
CA ASP A 242 4.03 5.10 24.14
C ASP A 242 4.88 4.02 23.45
N ILE A 243 4.53 3.64 22.22
CA ILE A 243 5.28 2.63 21.48
C ILE A 243 6.49 3.26 20.80
N LEU A 244 7.67 2.73 21.14
CA LEU A 244 8.94 3.13 20.53
C LEU A 244 9.23 2.28 19.27
N PRO A 245 10.08 2.79 18.35
CA PRO A 245 10.57 1.99 17.23
C PRO A 245 11.22 0.67 17.70
N PRO A 246 11.19 -0.38 16.86
CA PRO A 246 11.87 -1.63 17.18
C PRO A 246 13.37 -1.43 17.30
N SER A 247 14.00 -2.17 18.20
CA SER A 247 15.45 -2.25 18.28
C SER A 247 16.03 -2.95 17.05
N GLU A 248 17.30 -2.69 16.74
CA GLU A 248 18.01 -3.37 15.66
C GLU A 248 18.02 -4.92 15.84
N LYS A 249 18.06 -5.40 17.08
CA LYS A 249 17.97 -6.83 17.40
C LYS A 249 16.60 -7.41 16.99
N GLN A 250 15.51 -6.71 17.29
CA GLN A 250 14.16 -7.13 16.91
C GLN A 250 13.98 -7.11 15.38
N LEU A 251 14.47 -6.06 14.74
CA LEU A 251 14.38 -5.91 13.30
C LEU A 251 15.22 -6.98 12.55
N SER A 252 16.46 -7.21 12.99
CA SER A 252 17.32 -8.25 12.45
C SER A 252 16.69 -9.64 12.58
N LYS A 253 16.10 -9.94 13.75
CA LYS A 253 15.43 -11.21 13.98
C LYS A 253 14.21 -11.39 13.09
N ALA A 254 13.36 -10.38 12.95
CA ALA A 254 12.18 -10.43 12.09
C ALA A 254 12.59 -10.61 10.61
N ARG A 255 13.63 -9.91 10.16
CA ARG A 255 14.19 -10.10 8.82
C ARG A 255 14.74 -11.52 8.61
N GLN A 256 15.43 -12.08 9.59
CA GLN A 256 15.92 -13.46 9.52
C GLN A 256 14.77 -14.47 9.35
N ILE A 257 13.63 -14.25 10.02
CA ILE A 257 12.48 -15.15 9.94
C ILE A 257 11.73 -14.95 8.59
N LEU A 258 11.51 -13.70 8.16
CA LEU A 258 10.61 -13.39 7.05
C LEU A 258 11.33 -13.20 5.70
N CYS A 259 12.52 -12.58 5.67
CA CYS A 259 13.17 -12.25 4.39
C CYS A 259 14.05 -13.38 3.83
N CYS A 260 14.34 -14.40 4.63
CA CYS A 260 15.15 -15.55 4.17
C CYS A 260 14.32 -16.73 3.64
N ILE A 261 13.02 -16.51 3.42
CA ILE A 261 12.08 -17.57 2.99
C ILE A 261 11.75 -17.54 1.49
N VAL A 262 12.24 -16.52 0.79
CA VAL A 262 12.03 -16.27 -0.65
C VAL A 262 13.38 -16.17 -1.34
#